data_c6b9a3550f68e6028075258144ded4bf
#
_entry.id   c6b9a3550f68e6028075258144ded4bf
#
_cell.length_a   1.000
_cell.length_b   1.000
_cell.length_c   1.000
_cell.angle_alpha   90.00
_cell.angle_beta   90.00
_cell.angle_gamma   90.00
#
_symmetry.space_group_name_H-M   'P 1'
#
loop_
_entity.id
_entity.type
_entity.pdbx_description
1 polymer ?
#
loop_
_entity_poly.entity_id
_entity_poly.type
_entity_poly.pdbx_seq_one_letter_code
_entity_poly.pdbx_strand_id
1 'polypeptide(L)'
;MNNMKSTPQGLRHIVMWTLKEEAEGQTKAQNMLKAREVLMSCSSLVPGIELFEVGLKSEGLDCTCDVILNSVFKDESALTAYQNHPDHIAIKPFMKTIVAQRQCMDFWN
;
A
#
# COMPACT_ATOMS: atom_id res chain seq x y z
N MET A 1 -10.66 23.38 -19.34
CA MET A 1 -10.54 22.95 -18.90
C MET A 1 -10.70 22.30 -18.14
N ASN A 2 -10.51 21.99 -17.94
CA ASN A 2 -10.67 21.15 -17.23
C ASN A 2 -10.56 21.33 -15.96
N ASN A 3 -11.18 21.31 -15.29
CA ASN A 3 -11.11 21.49 -14.06
C ASN A 3 -11.09 20.29 -13.39
N MET A 4 -10.57 19.40 -13.91
CA MET A 4 -10.42 18.27 -13.27
C MET A 4 -9.76 18.42 -11.99
N LYS A 5 -10.20 17.78 -11.01
CA LYS A 5 -9.59 17.75 -9.80
C LYS A 5 -8.25 17.29 -9.93
N SER A 6 -7.37 17.99 -9.45
CA SER A 6 -6.03 17.57 -9.62
C SER A 6 -5.72 16.43 -8.73
N THR A 7 -5.10 15.40 -9.27
CA THR A 7 -4.42 14.41 -8.47
C THR A 7 -3.03 14.91 -8.24
N PRO A 8 -2.40 14.58 -7.13
CA PRO A 8 -1.01 14.94 -6.92
C PRO A 8 -0.15 14.45 -8.07
N GLN A 9 0.75 15.30 -8.54
CA GLN A 9 1.72 14.94 -9.55
C GLN A 9 2.95 14.39 -8.85
N GLY A 10 3.58 13.40 -9.43
CA GLY A 10 4.79 12.87 -8.86
C GLY A 10 4.98 11.41 -9.19
N LEU A 11 5.73 10.73 -8.34
CA LEU A 11 6.03 9.31 -8.51
C LEU A 11 4.95 8.51 -7.81
N ARG A 12 4.18 7.78 -8.58
CA ARG A 12 3.12 6.94 -8.03
C ARG A 12 3.69 5.56 -7.72
N HIS A 13 3.41 5.09 -6.52
CA HIS A 13 3.88 3.80 -6.05
C HIS A 13 2.65 2.97 -5.71
N ILE A 14 2.39 1.95 -6.52
CA ILE A 14 1.22 1.09 -6.38
C ILE A 14 1.69 -0.31 -6.00
N VAL A 15 1.10 -0.86 -4.96
CA VAL A 15 1.38 -2.25 -4.58
C VAL A 15 0.05 -2.96 -4.35
N MET A 16 -0.06 -4.18 -4.87
CA MET A 16 -1.26 -4.98 -4.71
C MET A 16 -0.87 -6.33 -4.13
N TRP A 17 -1.66 -6.78 -3.16
CA TRP A 17 -1.38 -8.05 -2.48
C TRP A 17 -2.59 -8.95 -2.51
N THR A 18 -2.35 -10.23 -2.77
CA THR A 18 -3.32 -11.29 -2.55
C THR A 18 -2.87 -12.02 -1.30
N LEU A 19 -3.77 -12.20 -0.35
CA LEU A 19 -3.44 -12.80 0.92
C LEU A 19 -3.76 -14.29 0.93
N LYS A 20 -3.09 -15.00 1.83
CA LYS A 20 -3.39 -16.41 2.08
C LYS A 20 -4.78 -16.50 2.69
N GLU A 21 -5.45 -17.64 2.50
CA GLU A 21 -6.78 -17.85 3.08
C GLU A 21 -6.74 -17.83 4.60
N GLU A 22 -5.65 -18.33 5.17
CA GLU A 22 -5.42 -18.30 6.61
C GLU A 22 -3.93 -18.11 6.83
N ALA A 23 -3.57 -17.35 7.84
CA ALA A 23 -2.19 -17.17 8.24
C ALA A 23 -2.14 -16.65 9.67
N GLU A 24 -1.13 -17.03 10.40
CA GLU A 24 -0.91 -16.58 11.78
C GLU A 24 -2.15 -16.79 12.66
N GLY A 25 -2.89 -17.85 12.44
CA GLY A 25 -4.07 -18.16 13.24
C GLY A 25 -5.27 -17.29 12.94
N GLN A 26 -5.25 -16.53 11.85
CA GLN A 26 -6.32 -15.60 11.51
C GLN A 26 -6.85 -15.87 10.13
N THR A 27 -8.09 -15.44 9.88
CA THR A 27 -8.70 -15.55 8.56
C THR A 27 -8.14 -14.47 7.63
N LYS A 28 -8.39 -14.64 6.33
CA LYS A 28 -8.01 -13.61 5.35
C LYS A 28 -8.65 -12.27 5.71
N ALA A 29 -9.93 -12.26 6.06
CA ALA A 29 -10.62 -11.01 6.39
C ALA A 29 -9.96 -10.30 7.56
N GLN A 30 -9.58 -11.04 8.60
CA GLN A 30 -8.90 -10.47 9.75
C GLN A 30 -7.53 -9.93 9.36
N ASN A 31 -6.81 -10.68 8.53
CA ASN A 31 -5.49 -10.24 8.08
C ASN A 31 -5.55 -9.04 7.14
N MET A 32 -6.62 -8.90 6.36
CA MET A 32 -6.82 -7.71 5.53
C MET A 32 -6.94 -6.46 6.41
N LEU A 33 -7.72 -6.54 7.48
CA LEU A 33 -7.88 -5.40 8.39
C LEU A 33 -6.56 -5.06 9.07
N LYS A 34 -5.80 -6.06 9.49
CA LYS A 34 -4.52 -5.83 10.14
C LYS A 34 -3.52 -5.25 9.15
N ALA A 35 -3.54 -5.75 7.91
CA ALA A 35 -2.66 -5.24 6.87
C ALA A 35 -2.91 -3.74 6.64
N ARG A 36 -4.19 -3.34 6.56
CA ARG A 36 -4.53 -1.93 6.40
C ARG A 36 -3.98 -1.11 7.56
N GLU A 37 -4.14 -1.61 8.77
CA GLU A 37 -3.67 -0.90 9.96
C GLU A 37 -2.15 -0.69 9.93
N VAL A 38 -1.39 -1.75 9.66
CA VAL A 38 0.07 -1.63 9.67
C VAL A 38 0.58 -0.80 8.49
N LEU A 39 -0.05 -0.91 7.32
CA LEU A 39 0.34 -0.10 6.18
C LEU A 39 0.04 1.38 6.43
N MET A 40 -1.13 1.69 6.98
CA MET A 40 -1.48 3.08 7.27
C MET A 40 -0.59 3.70 8.35
N SER A 41 0.02 2.89 9.20
CA SER A 41 0.97 3.42 10.18
C SER A 41 2.20 4.03 9.50
N CYS A 42 2.40 3.76 8.22
CA CYS A 42 3.53 4.28 7.46
C CYS A 42 3.18 5.53 6.66
N SER A 43 1.96 6.04 6.79
CA SER A 43 1.43 7.07 5.88
C SER A 43 2.15 8.41 5.93
N SER A 44 2.92 8.67 6.97
CA SER A 44 3.60 9.96 7.10
C SER A 44 5.04 9.80 7.62
N LEU A 45 5.70 8.70 7.25
CA LEU A 45 7.04 8.41 7.74
C LEU A 45 8.10 9.39 7.26
N VAL A 46 7.93 9.93 6.07
CA VAL A 46 8.93 10.84 5.48
C VAL A 46 8.23 12.03 4.84
N PRO A 47 8.95 13.17 4.72
CA PRO A 47 8.45 14.27 3.91
C PRO A 47 8.35 13.82 2.47
N GLY A 48 7.42 14.38 1.73
CA GLY A 48 7.28 14.05 0.32
C GLY A 48 6.29 12.94 0.02
N ILE A 49 5.62 12.39 1.03
CA ILE A 49 4.46 11.53 0.79
C ILE A 49 3.28 12.46 0.56
N GLU A 50 2.76 12.44 -0.66
CA GLU A 50 1.70 13.38 -1.04
C GLU A 50 0.31 12.75 -1.11
N LEU A 51 0.26 11.44 -1.24
CA LEU A 51 -0.98 10.68 -1.17
C LEU A 51 -0.63 9.31 -0.60
N PHE A 52 -1.48 8.79 0.26
CA PHE A 52 -1.23 7.46 0.83
C PHE A 52 -2.57 6.86 1.22
N GLU A 53 -3.03 5.91 0.40
CA GLU A 53 -4.32 5.27 0.60
C GLU A 53 -4.15 3.77 0.61
N VAL A 54 -4.87 3.10 1.49
CA VAL A 54 -4.89 1.63 1.49
C VAL A 54 -6.33 1.22 1.27
N GLY A 55 -6.55 0.44 0.20
CA GLY A 55 -7.87 -0.08 -0.12
C GLY A 55 -7.95 -1.56 0.17
N LEU A 56 -9.12 -2.02 0.56
CA LEU A 56 -9.39 -3.43 0.76
C LEU A 56 -10.44 -3.88 -0.25
N LYS A 57 -10.34 -5.15 -0.64
CA LYS A 57 -11.32 -5.75 -1.54
C LYS A 57 -12.72 -5.52 -1.00
N SER A 58 -13.62 -5.06 -1.85
CA SER A 58 -15.00 -4.81 -1.50
C SER A 58 -15.90 -5.83 -2.18
N GLU A 59 -16.86 -6.33 -1.41
CA GLU A 59 -17.81 -7.28 -1.95
C GLU A 59 -18.64 -6.63 -3.02
N GLY A 60 -18.91 -7.33 -4.10
CA GLY A 60 -19.72 -6.79 -5.19
C GLY A 60 -18.96 -6.00 -6.22
N LEU A 61 -17.68 -5.75 -6.01
CA LEU A 61 -16.83 -5.06 -6.97
C LEU A 61 -15.80 -6.01 -7.56
N ASP A 62 -15.31 -5.65 -8.74
CA ASP A 62 -14.30 -6.45 -9.43
C ASP A 62 -12.95 -6.27 -8.75
N CYS A 63 -12.48 -7.30 -8.08
CA CYS A 63 -11.19 -7.26 -7.38
C CYS A 63 -10.45 -8.57 -7.61
N THR A 64 -9.23 -8.47 -8.11
CA THR A 64 -8.37 -9.64 -8.29
C THR A 64 -7.24 -9.67 -7.26
N CYS A 65 -7.24 -8.73 -6.33
CA CYS A 65 -6.34 -8.74 -5.18
C CYS A 65 -7.15 -8.36 -3.95
N ASP A 66 -6.53 -8.44 -2.79
CA ASP A 66 -7.24 -8.24 -1.52
C ASP A 66 -6.93 -6.91 -0.86
N VAL A 67 -5.71 -6.40 -1.04
CA VAL A 67 -5.25 -5.14 -0.43
C VAL A 67 -4.46 -4.36 -1.47
N ILE A 68 -4.65 -3.06 -1.51
CA ILE A 68 -3.90 -2.20 -2.43
C ILE A 68 -3.35 -0.98 -1.68
N LEU A 69 -2.11 -0.61 -1.99
CA LEU A 69 -1.53 0.66 -1.58
C LEU A 69 -1.51 1.56 -2.80
N ASN A 70 -2.15 2.71 -2.71
CA ASN A 70 -2.13 3.73 -3.74
C ASN A 70 -1.44 4.95 -3.13
N SER A 71 -0.24 5.27 -3.60
CA SER A 71 0.54 6.33 -2.99
C SER A 71 1.24 7.17 -4.05
N VAL A 72 1.51 8.43 -3.69
CA VAL A 72 2.25 9.36 -4.54
C VAL A 72 3.36 9.96 -3.71
N PHE A 73 4.57 9.93 -4.25
CA PHE A 73 5.75 10.52 -3.62
C PHE A 73 6.24 11.68 -4.47
N LYS A 74 6.81 12.67 -3.82
CA LYS A 74 7.32 13.86 -4.50
C LYS A 74 8.36 13.48 -5.55
N ASP A 75 9.25 12.54 -5.21
CA ASP A 75 10.32 12.12 -6.11
C ASP A 75 10.89 10.78 -5.66
N GLU A 76 11.88 10.28 -6.40
CA GLU A 76 12.51 9.01 -6.09
C GLU A 76 13.22 9.03 -4.73
N SER A 77 13.77 10.16 -4.35
CA SER A 77 14.46 10.28 -3.08
C SER A 77 13.49 10.07 -1.92
N ALA A 78 12.28 10.62 -2.02
CA ALA A 78 11.26 10.43 -0.99
C ALA A 78 10.82 8.98 -0.92
N LEU A 79 10.62 8.34 -2.07
CA LEU A 79 10.23 6.92 -2.09
C LEU A 79 11.32 6.05 -1.49
N THR A 80 12.58 6.31 -1.83
CA THR A 80 13.71 5.56 -1.29
C THR A 80 13.79 5.73 0.23
N ALA A 81 13.63 6.97 0.71
CA ALA A 81 13.66 7.24 2.14
C ALA A 81 12.53 6.49 2.87
N TYR A 82 11.35 6.43 2.27
CA TYR A 82 10.22 5.69 2.82
C TYR A 82 10.53 4.19 2.89
N GLN A 83 11.03 3.64 1.78
CA GLN A 83 11.30 2.20 1.71
C GLN A 83 12.39 1.77 2.69
N ASN A 84 13.34 2.65 2.98
CA ASN A 84 14.44 2.35 3.90
C ASN A 84 14.17 2.78 5.33
N HIS A 85 13.03 3.39 5.60
CA HIS A 85 12.70 3.85 6.95
C HIS A 85 12.55 2.64 7.87
N PRO A 86 13.12 2.68 9.08
CA PRO A 86 13.04 1.54 10.01
C PRO A 86 11.61 1.08 10.28
N ASP A 87 10.65 2.01 10.36
CA ASP A 87 9.26 1.65 10.65
C ASP A 87 8.61 0.96 9.45
N HIS A 88 9.02 1.28 8.22
CA HIS A 88 8.55 0.56 7.05
C HIS A 88 9.16 -0.84 7.00
N ILE A 89 10.44 -0.93 7.32
CA ILE A 89 11.11 -2.24 7.35
C ILE A 89 10.46 -3.13 8.41
N ALA A 90 10.04 -2.54 9.52
CA ALA A 90 9.49 -3.29 10.64
C ALA A 90 8.17 -4.00 10.33
N ILE A 91 7.40 -3.52 9.33
CA ILE A 91 6.14 -4.18 9.01
C ILE A 91 6.31 -5.33 8.01
N LYS A 92 7.47 -5.46 7.39
CA LYS A 92 7.69 -6.47 6.36
C LYS A 92 7.54 -7.90 6.85
N PRO A 93 8.05 -8.27 8.04
CA PRO A 93 7.87 -9.65 8.50
C PRO A 93 6.41 -10.07 8.61
N PHE A 94 5.56 -9.19 9.15
CA PHE A 94 4.14 -9.51 9.24
C PHE A 94 3.54 -9.66 7.85
N MET A 95 3.78 -8.69 6.96
CA MET A 95 3.22 -8.75 5.60
C MET A 95 3.66 -10.04 4.91
N LYS A 96 4.92 -10.44 5.09
CA LYS A 96 5.42 -11.65 4.46
C LYS A 96 4.67 -12.89 4.94
N THR A 97 4.25 -12.93 6.20
CA THR A 97 3.55 -14.12 6.72
C THR A 97 2.16 -14.27 6.14
N ILE A 98 1.48 -13.18 5.77
CA ILE A 98 0.10 -13.24 5.32
C ILE A 98 -0.06 -13.19 3.81
N VAL A 99 0.97 -12.78 3.07
CA VAL A 99 0.87 -12.52 1.62
C VAL A 99 1.16 -13.78 0.82
N ALA A 100 0.25 -14.08 -0.11
CA ALA A 100 0.46 -15.17 -1.07
C ALA A 100 1.11 -14.63 -2.33
N GLN A 101 0.77 -13.42 -2.76
CA GLN A 101 1.27 -12.86 -3.99
C GLN A 101 1.34 -11.34 -3.89
N ARG A 102 2.38 -10.75 -4.43
CA ARG A 102 2.57 -9.30 -4.41
C ARG A 102 2.93 -8.82 -5.80
N GLN A 103 2.32 -7.73 -6.23
CA GLN A 103 2.65 -7.07 -7.48
C GLN A 103 2.82 -5.58 -7.20
N CYS A 104 3.72 -4.93 -7.90
CA CYS A 104 3.92 -3.50 -7.71
C CYS A 104 4.27 -2.84 -9.03
N MET A 105 4.04 -1.53 -9.09
CA MET A 105 4.42 -0.73 -10.22
C MET A 105 4.62 0.70 -9.76
N ASP A 106 5.77 1.26 -10.09
CA ASP A 106 6.05 2.67 -9.85
C ASP A 106 6.04 3.37 -11.19
N PHE A 107 5.44 4.54 -11.25
CA PHE A 107 5.41 5.30 -12.50
C PHE A 107 5.18 6.78 -12.22
N TRP A 108 5.65 7.62 -13.16
CA TRP A 108 5.41 9.06 -13.07
C TRP A 108 4.06 9.35 -13.70
N ASN A 109 3.25 10.14 -12.99
CA ASN A 109 1.95 10.53 -13.58
C ASN A 109 1.88 11.99 -13.92
#